data_d657823b8c61ea0af5c3535c0db43514
#
_entry.id   d657823b8c61ea0af5c3535c0db43514
#
_cell.length_a   1.000
_cell.length_b   1.000
_cell.length_c   1.000
_cell.angle_alpha   90.00
_cell.angle_beta   90.00
_cell.angle_gamma   90.00
#
_symmetry.space_group_name_H-M   'P 1'
#
loop_
_entity.id
_entity.type
_entity.pdbx_description
1 polymer ?
#
loop_
_entity_poly.entity_id
_entity_poly.type
_entity_poly.pdbx_seq_one_letter_code
_entity_poly.pdbx_strand_id
1 'polypeptide(L)'
;MKPIDLFMQFFRREGWIYAIGLTMLMAIDVAFLFVPQFIGNAIDTLSNNKEGLVTYIFYFILLFIIITILKVISRRTLLGSIRRMEYLFREILCSKALQVKTTYYEANGPGKVMALMTNDVTSLRVALGLGVMIVVDIIFYSVVGSIILIQKINTVLAFKIMTPVFLIIVAIFVLGRKLRTKQRSAQATYSDLTEFGQELFQGMDVIRAFNRESIISNSFEKINKLNYKKN
;
A
#
# COMPACT_ATOMS: atom_id res chain seq x y z
N MET A 1 -6.00 -26.94 -7.82
CA MET A 1 -5.25 -25.89 -8.51
C MET A 1 -4.31 -25.27 -7.48
N LYS A 2 -3.01 -25.22 -7.75
CA LYS A 2 -2.07 -24.56 -6.82
C LYS A 2 -2.23 -23.05 -6.95
N PRO A 3 -2.02 -22.26 -5.90
CA PRO A 3 -2.10 -20.77 -5.99
C PRO A 3 -1.23 -20.19 -7.11
N ILE A 4 -0.10 -20.82 -7.39
CA ILE A 4 0.83 -20.45 -8.46
C ILE A 4 0.17 -20.52 -9.85
N ASP A 5 -0.72 -21.48 -10.09
CA ASP A 5 -1.39 -21.65 -11.40
C ASP A 5 -2.30 -20.45 -11.72
N LEU A 6 -2.92 -19.85 -10.68
CA LEU A 6 -3.75 -18.65 -10.82
C LEU A 6 -2.92 -17.43 -11.26
N PHE A 7 -1.78 -17.23 -10.60
CA PHE A 7 -0.86 -16.17 -10.97
C PHE A 7 -0.29 -16.38 -12.38
N MET A 8 0.04 -17.61 -12.73
CA MET A 8 0.59 -17.94 -14.06
C MET A 8 -0.43 -17.68 -15.17
N GLN A 9 -1.72 -17.98 -14.95
CA GLN A 9 -2.79 -17.64 -15.89
C GLN A 9 -2.94 -16.13 -16.08
N PHE A 10 -2.88 -15.35 -15.01
CA PHE A 10 -2.90 -13.88 -15.11
C PHE A 10 -1.69 -13.35 -15.90
N PHE A 11 -0.47 -13.74 -15.52
CA PHE A 11 0.74 -13.27 -16.20
C PHE A 11 0.81 -13.68 -17.67
N ARG A 12 0.26 -14.85 -18.03
CA ARG A 12 0.19 -15.29 -19.41
C ARG A 12 -0.80 -14.48 -20.25
N ARG A 13 -1.88 -13.98 -19.66
CA ARG A 13 -2.92 -13.22 -20.35
C ARG A 13 -2.67 -11.70 -20.35
N GLU A 14 -2.27 -11.15 -19.22
CA GLU A 14 -2.18 -9.71 -18.99
C GLU A 14 -0.76 -9.22 -18.68
N GLY A 15 0.20 -10.13 -18.53
CA GLY A 15 1.55 -9.81 -18.06
C GLY A 15 2.28 -8.82 -18.97
N TRP A 16 2.06 -8.85 -20.28
CA TRP A 16 2.67 -7.90 -21.21
C TRP A 16 2.14 -6.46 -21.01
N ILE A 17 0.83 -6.30 -20.74
CA ILE A 17 0.24 -4.98 -20.45
C ILE A 17 0.78 -4.46 -19.12
N TYR A 18 0.88 -5.36 -18.14
CA TYR A 18 1.44 -5.03 -16.84
C TYR A 18 2.92 -4.63 -16.95
N ALA A 19 3.70 -5.35 -17.75
CA ALA A 19 5.11 -5.02 -18.03
C ALA A 19 5.26 -3.66 -18.72
N ILE A 20 4.42 -3.34 -19.71
CA ILE A 20 4.40 -2.00 -20.34
C ILE A 20 4.11 -0.92 -19.31
N GLY A 21 3.13 -1.14 -18.42
CA GLY A 21 2.83 -0.18 -17.38
C GLY A 21 4.01 0.06 -16.43
N LEU A 22 4.75 -0.99 -16.07
CA LEU A 22 5.97 -0.89 -15.25
C LEU A 22 7.13 -0.20 -15.98
N THR A 23 7.35 -0.51 -17.26
CA THR A 23 8.40 0.19 -18.05
C THR A 23 8.09 1.67 -18.23
N MET A 24 6.81 2.02 -18.43
CA MET A 24 6.39 3.43 -18.44
C MET A 24 6.62 4.11 -17.08
N LEU A 25 6.37 3.42 -15.97
CA LEU A 25 6.64 3.95 -14.63
C LEU A 25 8.14 4.25 -14.47
N MET A 26 9.00 3.32 -14.83
CA MET A 26 10.47 3.52 -14.80
C MET A 26 10.92 4.68 -15.72
N ALA A 27 10.32 4.81 -16.90
CA ALA A 27 10.63 5.93 -17.81
C ALA A 27 10.24 7.29 -17.18
N ILE A 28 9.14 7.35 -16.46
CA ILE A 28 8.72 8.54 -15.70
C ILE A 28 9.74 8.85 -14.61
N ASP A 29 10.18 7.85 -13.87
CA ASP A 29 11.17 8.01 -12.81
C ASP A 29 12.51 8.52 -13.34
N VAL A 30 12.95 8.02 -14.50
CA VAL A 30 14.12 8.56 -15.22
C VAL A 30 13.89 10.04 -15.55
N ALA A 31 12.73 10.40 -16.09
CA ALA A 31 12.44 11.79 -16.44
C ALA A 31 12.44 12.72 -15.19
N PHE A 32 11.98 12.24 -14.06
CA PHE A 32 12.02 12.97 -12.80
C PHE A 32 13.44 13.26 -12.31
N LEU A 33 14.40 12.41 -12.59
CA LEU A 33 15.82 12.64 -12.21
C LEU A 33 16.47 13.84 -12.94
N PHE A 34 15.90 14.25 -14.08
CA PHE A 34 16.38 15.44 -14.80
C PHE A 34 15.80 16.75 -14.22
N VAL A 35 14.74 16.69 -13.44
CA VAL A 35 14.08 17.90 -12.87
C VAL A 35 15.05 18.78 -12.07
N PRO A 36 15.87 18.26 -11.14
CA PRO A 36 16.83 19.08 -10.41
C PRO A 36 17.89 19.73 -11.32
N GLN A 37 18.26 19.07 -12.41
CA GLN A 37 19.23 19.62 -13.38
C GLN A 37 18.64 20.81 -14.15
N PHE A 38 17.37 20.71 -14.57
CA PHE A 38 16.66 21.83 -15.20
C PHE A 38 16.53 23.04 -14.25
N ILE A 39 16.25 22.78 -12.97
CA ILE A 39 16.18 23.84 -11.94
C ILE A 39 17.56 24.49 -11.75
N GLY A 40 18.64 23.70 -11.65
CA GLY A 40 20.00 24.19 -11.53
C GLY A 40 20.39 25.09 -12.70
N ASN A 41 20.17 24.58 -13.93
CA ASN A 41 20.49 25.34 -15.14
C ASN A 41 19.68 26.66 -15.24
N ALA A 42 18.42 26.66 -14.81
CA ALA A 42 17.60 27.85 -14.79
C ALA A 42 18.14 28.90 -13.77
N ILE A 43 18.59 28.46 -12.59
CA ILE A 43 19.22 29.33 -11.58
C ILE A 43 20.52 29.92 -12.10
N ASP A 44 21.37 29.12 -12.73
CA ASP A 44 22.64 29.55 -13.32
C ASP A 44 22.44 30.56 -14.43
N THR A 45 21.41 30.38 -15.27
CA THR A 45 21.03 31.32 -16.32
C THR A 45 20.50 32.64 -15.76
N LEU A 46 19.75 32.59 -14.69
CA LEU A 46 19.28 33.78 -13.95
C LEU A 46 20.46 34.60 -13.42
N SER A 47 21.50 33.94 -12.91
CA SER A 47 22.69 34.58 -12.36
C SER A 47 23.57 35.25 -13.43
N ASN A 48 23.63 34.66 -14.63
CA ASN A 48 24.58 35.06 -15.68
C ASN A 48 23.95 35.85 -16.83
N ASN A 49 22.70 35.59 -17.20
CA ASN A 49 22.06 36.27 -18.34
C ASN A 49 20.53 36.09 -18.33
N LYS A 50 19.77 37.19 -18.29
CA LYS A 50 18.32 37.15 -18.16
C LYS A 50 17.56 36.66 -19.43
N GLU A 51 18.21 36.68 -20.61
CA GLU A 51 17.54 36.40 -21.88
C GLU A 51 17.14 34.93 -22.13
N GLY A 52 17.77 33.97 -21.46
CA GLY A 52 17.46 32.54 -21.61
C GLY A 52 16.40 31.97 -20.66
N LEU A 53 15.97 32.72 -19.63
CA LEU A 53 15.13 32.22 -18.57
C LEU A 53 13.76 31.73 -19.06
N VAL A 54 13.12 32.48 -19.93
CA VAL A 54 11.79 32.15 -20.48
C VAL A 54 11.83 30.81 -21.21
N THR A 55 12.91 30.54 -21.94
CA THR A 55 13.11 29.28 -22.69
C THR A 55 13.23 28.09 -21.71
N TYR A 56 13.98 28.23 -20.62
CA TYR A 56 14.09 27.18 -19.60
C TYR A 56 12.78 26.91 -18.88
N ILE A 57 12.03 27.95 -18.54
CA ILE A 57 10.69 27.83 -17.95
C ILE A 57 9.74 27.10 -18.91
N PHE A 58 9.78 27.43 -20.19
CA PHE A 58 8.95 26.74 -21.19
C PHE A 58 9.27 25.25 -21.29
N TYR A 59 10.55 24.87 -21.39
CA TYR A 59 10.95 23.47 -21.41
C TYR A 59 10.61 22.73 -20.10
N PHE A 60 10.71 23.41 -18.97
CA PHE A 60 10.34 22.85 -17.67
C PHE A 60 8.84 22.54 -17.60
N ILE A 61 8.00 23.47 -18.02
CA ILE A 61 6.55 23.27 -18.10
C ILE A 61 6.20 22.14 -19.05
N LEU A 62 6.82 22.12 -20.24
CA LEU A 62 6.61 21.06 -21.23
C LEU A 62 6.99 19.67 -20.66
N LEU A 63 8.14 19.57 -19.98
CA LEU A 63 8.57 18.34 -19.32
C LEU A 63 7.56 17.86 -18.29
N PHE A 64 7.03 18.76 -17.44
CA PHE A 64 6.03 18.40 -16.44
C PHE A 64 4.70 17.96 -17.07
N ILE A 65 4.27 18.56 -18.15
CA ILE A 65 3.09 18.14 -18.90
C ILE A 65 3.28 16.72 -19.44
N ILE A 66 4.42 16.44 -20.07
CA ILE A 66 4.75 15.10 -20.60
C ILE A 66 4.78 14.06 -19.47
N ILE A 67 5.48 14.34 -18.37
CA ILE A 67 5.54 13.47 -17.21
C ILE A 67 4.13 13.18 -16.66
N THR A 68 3.29 14.20 -16.56
CA THR A 68 1.92 14.05 -16.04
C THR A 68 1.06 13.18 -16.95
N ILE A 69 1.12 13.38 -18.26
CA ILE A 69 0.40 12.55 -19.25
C ILE A 69 0.87 11.08 -19.15
N LEU A 70 2.18 10.84 -19.16
CA LEU A 70 2.75 9.51 -19.03
C LEU A 70 2.34 8.84 -17.72
N LYS A 71 2.31 9.59 -16.60
CA LYS A 71 1.89 9.10 -15.29
C LYS A 71 0.42 8.66 -15.27
N VAL A 72 -0.45 9.41 -15.92
CA VAL A 72 -1.87 9.03 -16.04
C VAL A 72 -2.02 7.76 -16.89
N ILE A 73 -1.31 7.66 -18.00
CA ILE A 73 -1.34 6.48 -18.89
C ILE A 73 -0.80 5.26 -18.17
N SER A 74 0.38 5.35 -17.55
CA SER A 74 0.99 4.27 -16.77
C SER A 74 0.06 3.77 -15.67
N ARG A 75 -0.50 4.68 -14.86
CA ARG A 75 -1.44 4.31 -13.80
C ARG A 75 -2.70 3.64 -14.33
N ARG A 76 -3.29 4.14 -15.41
CA ARG A 76 -4.46 3.52 -16.03
C ARG A 76 -4.15 2.10 -16.54
N THR A 77 -2.99 1.91 -17.15
CA THR A 77 -2.54 0.63 -17.68
C THR A 77 -2.32 -0.38 -16.56
N LEU A 78 -1.56 -0.01 -15.52
CA LEU A 78 -1.26 -0.87 -14.38
C LEU A 78 -2.53 -1.21 -13.58
N LEU A 79 -3.28 -0.20 -13.14
CA LEU A 79 -4.49 -0.41 -12.34
C LEU A 79 -5.58 -1.12 -13.15
N GLY A 80 -5.65 -0.89 -14.46
CA GLY A 80 -6.57 -1.60 -15.36
C GLY A 80 -6.24 -3.08 -15.43
N SER A 81 -4.97 -3.45 -15.60
CA SER A 81 -4.51 -4.83 -15.63
C SER A 81 -4.80 -5.55 -14.31
N ILE A 82 -4.54 -4.89 -13.17
CA ILE A 82 -4.80 -5.46 -11.84
C ILE A 82 -6.30 -5.62 -11.55
N ARG A 83 -7.17 -4.73 -12.05
CA ARG A 83 -8.62 -4.91 -11.96
C ARG A 83 -9.10 -6.12 -12.78
N ARG A 84 -8.50 -6.38 -13.93
CA ARG A 84 -8.78 -7.59 -14.71
C ARG A 84 -8.32 -8.86 -13.99
N MET A 85 -7.20 -8.80 -13.27
CA MET A 85 -6.75 -9.88 -12.38
C MET A 85 -7.77 -10.14 -11.26
N GLU A 86 -8.25 -9.09 -10.60
CA GLU A 86 -9.28 -9.19 -9.56
C GLU A 86 -10.55 -9.87 -10.08
N TYR A 87 -11.01 -9.48 -11.26
CA TYR A 87 -12.15 -10.10 -11.93
C TYR A 87 -11.91 -11.61 -12.18
N LEU A 88 -10.78 -11.96 -12.78
CA LEU A 88 -10.41 -13.34 -13.05
C LEU A 88 -10.35 -14.20 -11.78
N PHE A 89 -9.75 -13.66 -10.71
CA PHE A 89 -9.64 -14.39 -9.45
C PHE A 89 -11.00 -14.61 -8.81
N ARG A 90 -11.88 -13.63 -8.83
CA ARG A 90 -13.25 -13.78 -8.32
C ARG A 90 -14.04 -14.81 -9.12
N GLU A 91 -13.93 -14.79 -10.45
CA GLU A 91 -14.60 -15.76 -11.33
C GLU A 91 -14.14 -17.19 -11.02
N ILE A 92 -12.82 -17.42 -10.92
CA ILE A 92 -12.26 -18.74 -10.62
C ILE A 92 -12.64 -19.19 -9.20
N LEU A 93 -12.58 -18.31 -8.22
CA LEU A 93 -12.97 -18.62 -6.85
C LEU A 93 -14.46 -18.95 -6.75
N CYS A 94 -15.32 -18.20 -7.43
CA CYS A 94 -16.74 -18.49 -7.49
C CYS A 94 -17.03 -19.86 -8.11
N SER A 95 -16.44 -20.15 -9.28
CA SER A 95 -16.60 -21.44 -9.94
C SER A 95 -16.11 -22.61 -9.08
N LYS A 96 -15.04 -22.41 -8.30
CA LYS A 96 -14.52 -23.40 -7.35
C LYS A 96 -15.41 -23.52 -6.14
N ALA A 97 -15.91 -22.42 -5.60
CA ALA A 97 -16.86 -22.45 -4.48
C ALA A 97 -18.09 -23.29 -4.81
N LEU A 98 -18.65 -23.16 -6.00
CA LEU A 98 -19.79 -23.96 -6.44
C LEU A 98 -19.50 -25.48 -6.55
N GLN A 99 -18.23 -25.89 -6.64
CA GLN A 99 -17.81 -27.30 -6.72
C GLN A 99 -17.44 -27.87 -5.35
N VAL A 100 -17.40 -27.09 -4.30
CA VAL A 100 -17.04 -27.54 -2.94
C VAL A 100 -18.22 -28.27 -2.30
N LYS A 101 -17.93 -29.34 -1.58
CA LYS A 101 -18.94 -30.15 -0.89
C LYS A 101 -19.67 -29.36 0.19
N THR A 102 -20.96 -29.62 0.40
CA THR A 102 -21.79 -28.95 1.41
C THR A 102 -21.21 -29.06 2.82
N THR A 103 -20.56 -30.18 3.14
CA THR A 103 -19.87 -30.38 4.42
C THR A 103 -18.81 -29.32 4.74
N TYR A 104 -18.19 -28.72 3.73
CA TYR A 104 -17.23 -27.62 3.94
C TYR A 104 -17.96 -26.35 4.40
N TYR A 105 -19.12 -26.05 3.83
CA TYR A 105 -19.92 -24.88 4.22
C TYR A 105 -20.54 -25.04 5.60
N GLU A 106 -20.91 -26.26 5.97
CA GLU A 106 -21.39 -26.59 7.33
C GLU A 106 -20.30 -26.36 8.38
N ALA A 107 -19.04 -26.74 8.06
CA ALA A 107 -17.92 -26.61 8.99
C ALA A 107 -17.35 -25.16 9.07
N ASN A 108 -17.35 -24.40 7.97
CA ASN A 108 -16.66 -23.11 7.88
C ASN A 108 -17.59 -21.91 7.71
N GLY A 109 -18.85 -22.16 7.44
CA GLY A 109 -19.84 -21.13 7.10
C GLY A 109 -19.63 -20.49 5.72
N PRO A 110 -20.67 -20.00 5.06
CA PRO A 110 -20.58 -19.31 3.76
C PRO A 110 -19.82 -17.99 3.83
N GLY A 111 -19.79 -17.33 4.99
CA GLY A 111 -19.10 -16.07 5.21
C GLY A 111 -17.59 -16.15 4.99
N LYS A 112 -16.95 -17.29 5.30
CA LYS A 112 -15.51 -17.50 5.07
C LYS A 112 -15.16 -17.47 3.59
N VAL A 113 -15.97 -18.08 2.75
CA VAL A 113 -15.78 -18.09 1.29
C VAL A 113 -16.01 -16.68 0.73
N MET A 114 -17.04 -15.98 1.21
CA MET A 114 -17.30 -14.59 0.82
C MET A 114 -16.16 -13.65 1.25
N ALA A 115 -15.61 -13.82 2.46
CA ALA A 115 -14.46 -13.05 2.91
C ALA A 115 -13.23 -13.25 2.01
N LEU A 116 -12.98 -14.49 1.58
CA LEU A 116 -11.88 -14.81 0.65
C LEU A 116 -12.07 -14.13 -0.72
N MET A 117 -13.29 -14.18 -1.26
CA MET A 117 -13.63 -13.57 -2.56
C MET A 117 -13.63 -12.03 -2.52
N THR A 118 -13.91 -11.42 -1.37
CA THR A 118 -13.97 -9.97 -1.21
C THR A 118 -12.67 -9.39 -0.64
N ASN A 119 -12.31 -9.75 0.58
CA ASN A 119 -11.21 -9.13 1.32
C ASN A 119 -9.84 -9.58 0.82
N ASP A 120 -9.65 -10.90 0.64
CA ASP A 120 -8.34 -11.43 0.26
C ASP A 120 -7.98 -11.08 -1.18
N VAL A 121 -8.94 -11.17 -2.11
CA VAL A 121 -8.73 -10.75 -3.50
C VAL A 121 -8.49 -9.24 -3.59
N THR A 122 -9.19 -8.43 -2.79
CA THR A 122 -8.94 -6.97 -2.73
C THR A 122 -7.55 -6.66 -2.16
N SER A 123 -7.12 -7.39 -1.12
CA SER A 123 -5.78 -7.26 -0.56
C SER A 123 -4.69 -7.60 -1.57
N LEU A 124 -4.87 -8.67 -2.36
CA LEU A 124 -3.99 -9.00 -3.49
C LEU A 124 -3.96 -7.91 -4.56
N ARG A 125 -5.11 -7.35 -4.90
CA ARG A 125 -5.20 -6.21 -5.82
C ARG A 125 -4.37 -5.03 -5.35
N VAL A 126 -4.49 -4.66 -4.08
CA VAL A 126 -3.73 -3.53 -3.50
C VAL A 126 -2.24 -3.85 -3.49
N ALA A 127 -1.85 -5.05 -3.08
CA ALA A 127 -0.45 -5.45 -3.02
C ALA A 127 0.22 -5.46 -4.41
N LEU A 128 -0.42 -6.06 -5.41
CA LEU A 128 0.11 -6.16 -6.78
C LEU A 128 -0.08 -4.87 -7.59
N GLY A 129 -1.02 -4.00 -7.21
CA GLY A 129 -1.19 -2.69 -7.81
C GLY A 129 -0.27 -1.65 -7.17
N LEU A 130 -0.76 -1.00 -6.13
CA LEU A 130 -0.03 0.07 -5.46
C LEU A 130 1.26 -0.41 -4.80
N GLY A 131 1.26 -1.61 -4.20
CA GLY A 131 2.43 -2.16 -3.51
C GLY A 131 3.62 -2.33 -4.45
N VAL A 132 3.41 -2.93 -5.63
CA VAL A 132 4.48 -3.13 -6.62
C VAL A 132 4.97 -1.78 -7.18
N MET A 133 4.07 -0.82 -7.47
CA MET A 133 4.45 0.51 -7.92
C MET A 133 5.39 1.18 -6.91
N ILE A 134 5.01 1.21 -5.63
CA ILE A 134 5.82 1.82 -4.57
C ILE A 134 7.19 1.13 -4.43
N VAL A 135 7.23 -0.20 -4.52
CA VAL A 135 8.49 -0.96 -4.43
C VAL A 135 9.40 -0.65 -5.61
N VAL A 136 8.85 -0.55 -6.83
CA VAL A 136 9.61 -0.19 -8.03
C VAL A 136 10.17 1.22 -7.90
N ASP A 137 9.34 2.21 -7.52
CA ASP A 137 9.77 3.60 -7.30
C ASP A 137 10.90 3.67 -6.25
N ILE A 138 10.75 3.01 -5.10
CA ILE A 138 11.76 3.01 -4.02
C ILE A 138 13.08 2.41 -4.51
N ILE A 139 13.04 1.24 -5.16
CA ILE A 139 14.26 0.59 -5.67
C ILE A 139 14.92 1.46 -6.72
N PHE A 140 14.14 2.00 -7.66
CA PHE A 140 14.65 2.83 -8.74
C PHE A 140 15.33 4.09 -8.19
N TYR A 141 14.64 4.88 -7.36
CA TYR A 141 15.22 6.11 -6.79
C TYR A 141 16.39 5.82 -5.85
N SER A 142 16.37 4.72 -5.11
CA SER A 142 17.49 4.34 -4.24
C SER A 142 18.75 3.98 -5.05
N VAL A 143 18.59 3.17 -6.10
CA VAL A 143 19.73 2.71 -6.89
C VAL A 143 20.25 3.82 -7.81
N VAL A 144 19.38 4.38 -8.65
CA VAL A 144 19.79 5.36 -9.66
C VAL A 144 20.17 6.69 -9.00
N GLY A 145 19.43 7.11 -7.96
CA GLY A 145 19.75 8.29 -7.17
C GLY A 145 21.12 8.18 -6.50
N SER A 146 21.43 7.01 -5.92
CA SER A 146 22.77 6.78 -5.32
C SER A 146 23.90 6.82 -6.36
N ILE A 147 23.69 6.24 -7.54
CA ILE A 147 24.69 6.28 -8.64
C ILE A 147 24.96 7.72 -9.08
N ILE A 148 23.91 8.50 -9.33
CA ILE A 148 24.04 9.91 -9.74
C ILE A 148 24.74 10.73 -8.64
N LEU A 149 24.40 10.49 -7.39
CA LEU A 149 24.99 11.20 -6.26
C LEU A 149 26.49 10.92 -6.14
N ILE A 150 26.92 9.68 -6.32
CA ILE A 150 28.34 9.28 -6.30
C ILE A 150 29.09 9.89 -7.50
N GLN A 151 28.48 9.94 -8.68
CA GLN A 151 29.11 10.49 -9.88
C GLN A 151 29.23 12.02 -9.87
N LYS A 152 28.24 12.71 -9.32
CA LYS A 152 28.17 14.19 -9.32
C LYS A 152 28.87 14.85 -8.13
N ILE A 153 28.99 14.15 -7.01
CA ILE A 153 29.50 14.66 -5.74
C ILE A 153 30.65 13.76 -5.28
N ASN A 154 31.54 14.32 -4.46
CA ASN A 154 32.61 13.53 -3.85
C ASN A 154 32.03 12.33 -3.07
N THR A 155 32.63 11.15 -3.27
CA THR A 155 32.19 9.87 -2.66
C THR A 155 32.01 9.98 -1.14
N VAL A 156 32.88 10.71 -0.43
CA VAL A 156 32.79 10.91 1.01
C VAL A 156 31.52 11.70 1.40
N LEU A 157 31.17 12.70 0.60
CA LEU A 157 29.97 13.51 0.83
C LEU A 157 28.71 12.71 0.50
N ALA A 158 28.74 11.88 -0.53
CA ALA A 158 27.66 10.96 -0.88
C ALA A 158 27.33 10.01 0.27
N PHE A 159 28.34 9.40 0.89
CA PHE A 159 28.15 8.53 2.07
C PHE A 159 27.58 9.30 3.27
N LYS A 160 28.02 10.52 3.54
CA LYS A 160 27.46 11.36 4.62
C LYS A 160 25.98 11.66 4.40
N ILE A 161 25.58 11.92 3.15
CA ILE A 161 24.17 12.17 2.80
C ILE A 161 23.32 10.89 2.92
N MET A 162 23.87 9.73 2.58
CA MET A 162 23.18 8.44 2.66
C MET A 162 23.03 7.91 4.10
N THR A 163 23.93 8.29 5.01
CA THR A 163 23.93 7.83 6.40
C THR A 163 22.59 8.07 7.12
N PRO A 164 21.99 9.28 7.13
CA PRO A 164 20.69 9.49 7.78
C PRO A 164 19.56 8.68 7.14
N VAL A 165 19.58 8.43 5.83
CA VAL A 165 18.59 7.60 5.15
C VAL A 165 18.67 6.16 5.66
N PHE A 166 19.87 5.61 5.78
CA PHE A 166 20.10 4.27 6.33
C PHE A 166 19.63 4.18 7.80
N LEU A 167 19.93 5.19 8.62
CA LEU A 167 19.49 5.24 10.01
C LEU A 167 17.95 5.27 10.13
N ILE A 168 17.28 6.01 9.25
CA ILE A 168 15.81 6.04 9.18
C ILE A 168 15.25 4.65 8.84
N ILE A 169 15.82 3.95 7.87
CA ILE A 169 15.39 2.60 7.49
C ILE A 169 15.53 1.64 8.69
N VAL A 170 16.66 1.65 9.38
CA VAL A 170 16.88 0.85 10.59
C VAL A 170 15.87 1.21 11.69
N ALA A 171 15.64 2.51 11.92
CA ALA A 171 14.67 2.99 12.91
C ALA A 171 13.24 2.51 12.58
N ILE A 172 12.82 2.58 11.31
CA ILE A 172 11.51 2.08 10.86
C ILE A 172 11.38 0.57 11.11
N PHE A 173 12.44 -0.22 10.87
CA PHE A 173 12.44 -1.65 11.12
C PHE A 173 12.30 -1.98 12.61
N VAL A 174 13.04 -1.29 13.48
CA VAL A 174 13.00 -1.48 14.93
C VAL A 174 11.66 -1.03 15.51
N LEU A 175 11.21 0.19 15.14
CA LEU A 175 9.94 0.74 15.58
C LEU A 175 8.75 -0.08 15.07
N GLY A 176 8.81 -0.54 13.82
CA GLY A 176 7.75 -1.35 13.21
C GLY A 176 7.52 -2.68 13.95
N ARG A 177 8.58 -3.32 14.47
CA ARG A 177 8.44 -4.51 15.31
C ARG A 177 7.75 -4.20 16.65
N LYS A 178 8.17 -3.12 17.32
CA LYS A 178 7.54 -2.66 18.58
C LYS A 178 6.08 -2.25 18.40
N LEU A 179 5.78 -1.53 17.31
CA LEU A 179 4.41 -1.12 16.98
C LEU A 179 3.50 -2.31 16.71
N ARG A 180 3.96 -3.33 15.98
CA ARG A 180 3.17 -4.55 15.70
C ARG A 180 2.78 -5.30 16.98
N THR A 181 3.68 -5.41 17.94
CA THR A 181 3.39 -6.07 19.23
C THR A 181 2.39 -5.26 20.06
N LYS A 182 2.53 -3.95 20.11
CA LYS A 182 1.56 -3.07 20.78
C LYS A 182 0.19 -3.12 20.10
N GLN A 183 0.16 -3.04 18.76
CA GLN A 183 -1.09 -3.08 18.00
C GLN A 183 -1.83 -4.41 18.14
N ARG A 184 -1.12 -5.56 18.24
CA ARG A 184 -1.74 -6.85 18.55
C ARG A 184 -2.38 -6.86 19.94
N SER A 185 -1.72 -6.27 20.94
CA SER A 185 -2.26 -6.17 22.30
C SER A 185 -3.48 -5.25 22.37
N ALA A 186 -3.45 -4.13 21.65
CA ALA A 186 -4.58 -3.21 21.52
C ALA A 186 -5.77 -3.88 20.80
N GLN A 187 -5.49 -4.60 19.70
CA GLN A 187 -6.51 -5.34 18.96
C GLN A 187 -7.19 -6.43 19.80
N ALA A 188 -6.41 -7.18 20.61
CA ALA A 188 -6.99 -8.17 21.52
C ALA A 188 -7.96 -7.52 22.52
N THR A 189 -7.55 -6.42 23.15
CA THR A 189 -8.42 -5.70 24.10
C THR A 189 -9.65 -5.07 23.43
N TYR A 190 -9.52 -4.64 22.16
CA TYR A 190 -10.66 -4.18 21.36
C TYR A 190 -11.64 -5.31 21.03
N SER A 191 -11.13 -6.51 20.75
CA SER A 191 -11.96 -7.71 20.54
C SER A 191 -12.74 -8.06 21.80
N ASP A 192 -12.08 -8.07 22.97
CA ASP A 192 -12.71 -8.32 24.27
C ASP A 192 -13.83 -7.30 24.56
N LEU A 193 -13.60 -6.02 24.24
CA LEU A 193 -14.60 -4.96 24.39
C LEU A 193 -15.81 -5.17 23.46
N THR A 194 -15.54 -5.59 22.22
CA THR A 194 -16.59 -5.83 21.22
C THR A 194 -17.42 -7.07 21.58
N GLU A 195 -16.76 -8.14 22.03
CA GLU A 195 -17.41 -9.38 22.48
C GLU A 195 -18.31 -9.11 23.68
N PHE A 196 -17.79 -8.42 24.68
CA PHE A 196 -18.58 -8.00 25.84
C PHE A 196 -19.77 -7.11 25.45
N GLY A 197 -19.58 -6.19 24.50
CA GLY A 197 -20.68 -5.37 23.97
C GLY A 197 -21.76 -6.20 23.26
N GLN A 198 -21.35 -7.20 22.48
CA GLN A 198 -22.30 -8.10 21.81
C GLN A 198 -23.09 -8.95 22.80
N GLU A 199 -22.43 -9.52 23.82
CA GLU A 199 -23.10 -10.25 24.90
C GLU A 199 -24.10 -9.37 25.65
N LEU A 200 -23.72 -8.11 25.93
CA LEU A 200 -24.58 -7.12 26.55
C LEU A 200 -25.87 -6.89 25.75
N PHE A 201 -25.76 -6.64 24.45
CA PHE A 201 -26.92 -6.37 23.62
C PHE A 201 -27.79 -7.61 23.43
N GLN A 202 -27.20 -8.81 23.36
CA GLN A 202 -27.94 -10.06 23.28
C GLN A 202 -28.69 -10.39 24.59
N GLY A 203 -28.11 -10.03 25.72
CA GLY A 203 -28.67 -10.27 27.05
C GLY A 203 -29.48 -9.08 27.63
N MET A 204 -29.80 -8.05 26.85
CA MET A 204 -30.38 -6.80 27.34
C MET A 204 -31.69 -6.99 28.07
N ASP A 205 -32.55 -7.90 27.62
CA ASP A 205 -33.85 -8.17 28.28
C ASP A 205 -33.64 -8.78 29.66
N VAL A 206 -32.66 -9.66 29.83
CA VAL A 206 -32.31 -10.25 31.12
C VAL A 206 -31.72 -9.20 32.06
N ILE A 207 -30.84 -8.34 31.55
CA ILE A 207 -30.20 -7.27 32.34
C ILE A 207 -31.28 -6.34 32.93
N ARG A 208 -32.24 -5.94 32.09
CA ARG A 208 -33.38 -5.07 32.51
C ARG A 208 -34.32 -5.77 33.48
N ALA A 209 -34.63 -7.05 33.24
CA ALA A 209 -35.48 -7.83 34.13
C ALA A 209 -34.95 -7.93 35.56
N PHE A 210 -33.60 -7.95 35.71
CA PHE A 210 -32.92 -8.02 36.99
C PHE A 210 -32.40 -6.68 37.53
N ASN A 211 -32.67 -5.55 36.88
CA ASN A 211 -32.19 -4.19 37.24
C ASN A 211 -30.68 -4.15 37.48
N ARG A 212 -29.89 -4.75 36.56
CA ARG A 212 -28.42 -4.88 36.70
C ARG A 212 -27.62 -3.93 35.84
N GLU A 213 -28.24 -2.91 35.24
CA GLU A 213 -27.63 -1.97 34.30
C GLU A 213 -26.39 -1.26 34.88
N SER A 214 -26.48 -0.85 36.16
CA SER A 214 -25.34 -0.15 36.82
C SER A 214 -24.11 -1.02 37.00
N ILE A 215 -24.30 -2.30 37.33
CA ILE A 215 -23.19 -3.26 37.52
C ILE A 215 -22.51 -3.52 36.18
N ILE A 216 -23.27 -3.66 35.12
CA ILE A 216 -22.80 -3.94 33.79
C ILE A 216 -22.12 -2.71 33.20
N SER A 217 -22.66 -1.51 33.39
CA SER A 217 -22.00 -0.26 33.03
C SER A 217 -20.63 -0.12 33.67
N ASN A 218 -20.48 -0.44 34.94
CA ASN A 218 -19.19 -0.44 35.63
C ASN A 218 -18.21 -1.48 35.06
N SER A 219 -18.71 -2.65 34.67
CA SER A 219 -17.89 -3.69 34.04
C SER A 219 -17.41 -3.26 32.66
N PHE A 220 -18.29 -2.67 31.85
CA PHE A 220 -17.92 -2.08 30.55
C PHE A 220 -16.87 -0.97 30.70
N GLU A 221 -17.04 -0.09 31.68
CA GLU A 221 -16.07 0.99 31.95
C GLU A 221 -14.68 0.45 32.28
N LYS A 222 -14.57 -0.64 33.03
CA LYS A 222 -13.29 -1.28 33.34
C LYS A 222 -12.60 -1.79 32.09
N ILE A 223 -13.32 -2.51 31.22
CA ILE A 223 -12.77 -3.04 29.96
C ILE A 223 -12.40 -1.89 29.02
N ASN A 224 -13.24 -0.86 28.93
CA ASN A 224 -12.99 0.33 28.12
C ASN A 224 -11.75 1.11 28.59
N LYS A 225 -11.54 1.25 29.90
CA LYS A 225 -10.33 1.86 30.47
C LYS A 225 -9.05 1.03 30.16
N LEU A 226 -9.17 -0.30 30.13
CA LEU A 226 -8.04 -1.17 29.72
C LEU A 226 -7.72 -0.97 28.23
N ASN A 227 -8.73 -0.87 27.39
CA ASN A 227 -8.56 -0.59 25.97
C ASN A 227 -7.91 0.77 25.74
N TYR A 228 -8.38 1.82 26.42
CA TYR A 228 -7.80 3.16 26.35
C TYR A 228 -6.31 3.20 26.76
N LYS A 229 -5.91 2.45 27.79
CA LYS A 229 -4.50 2.42 28.23
C LYS A 229 -3.57 1.67 27.28
N LYS A 230 -4.08 0.77 26.45
CA LYS A 230 -3.28 -0.03 25.51
C LYS A 230 -3.23 0.55 24.09
N ASN A 231 -4.13 1.47 23.74
CA ASN A 231 -4.11 2.26 22.53
C ASN A 231 -3.30 3.55 22.70
#